data_6ab17978da043b09e194550a8ffcb8bd
#
_entry.id   6ab17978da043b09e194550a8ffcb8bd
#
_cell.length_a   1.000
_cell.length_b   1.000
_cell.length_c   1.000
_cell.angle_alpha   90.00
_cell.angle_beta   90.00
_cell.angle_gamma   90.00
#
_symmetry.space_group_name_H-M   'P 1'
#
loop_
_entity.id
_entity.type
_entity.pdbx_description
1 polymer ?
#
loop_
_entity_poly.entity_id
_entity_poly.type
_entity_poly.pdbx_seq_one_letter_code
_entity_poly.pdbx_strand_id
1 'polypeptide(L)'
;PGGVDTGRALSPAPFDGRRLGKDFELIADPIRVVLGGMMITSSEIKHFLNPLKSAAAMAHVLRRVSRYMADRLRFSRGTELSGGNAFLAAALTSLRELNVDLATDCPMNELIIENDRATGAIISYEGSDVRVQARYGVILATGGFAANPELRAEIGAKHRHDVTLCVAENQGDGIKAARKAGGVLDITVASPGFWTPVSRLKNKDGSTAIVPYGWLDRGRPGVIAVGPDGKRFVNESNSYHDVCIGLFENGYPDDERFFFICEEAFVKKRGMGDILPWPWTPSLGSYVRRGYIQRGETLEALAKEIDISPEALVATVAQHNQNVQSGQDPDFGRGESAFNRALGDASLGLKNPNLGEIKKGPFIALRIVPGTLGTAAGLKTDEKARVLKEDGNACLLYT
;
A
#
# COMPACT_ATOMS: atom_id res chain seq x y z
N PRO A 1 -17.60 9.73 10.72
CA PRO A 1 -17.89 10.36 11.99
C PRO A 1 -16.59 10.67 12.72
N GLY A 2 -16.41 11.90 13.24
CA GLY A 2 -15.26 12.32 14.03
C GLY A 2 -13.97 12.60 13.23
N GLY A 3 -14.05 12.73 11.92
CA GLY A 3 -12.92 13.16 11.09
C GLY A 3 -12.62 14.65 11.34
N VAL A 4 -11.33 14.97 11.47
CA VAL A 4 -10.84 16.35 11.44
C VAL A 4 -10.16 16.61 10.10
N ASP A 5 -10.27 17.83 9.60
CA ASP A 5 -9.76 18.19 8.27
C ASP A 5 -8.23 18.31 8.23
N THR A 6 -7.61 18.48 9.39
CA THR A 6 -6.16 18.68 9.51
C THR A 6 -5.61 17.97 10.76
N GLY A 7 -4.30 17.71 10.76
CA GLY A 7 -3.56 17.25 11.95
C GLY A 7 -3.73 15.78 12.35
N ARG A 8 -4.39 14.94 11.55
CA ARG A 8 -4.57 13.51 11.85
C ARG A 8 -3.42 12.62 11.42
N ALA A 9 -2.68 13.02 10.40
CA ALA A 9 -1.57 12.23 9.87
C ALA A 9 -0.25 12.96 10.13
N LEU A 10 0.69 12.23 10.71
CA LEU A 10 2.09 12.65 10.84
C LEU A 10 2.91 11.93 9.79
N SER A 11 3.85 12.65 9.20
CA SER A 11 4.86 12.07 8.30
C SER A 11 6.23 12.34 8.87
N PRO A 12 7.15 11.37 8.82
CA PRO A 12 8.53 11.60 9.22
C PRO A 12 9.14 12.73 8.38
N ALA A 13 9.92 13.59 9.01
CA ALA A 13 10.74 14.55 8.29
C ALA A 13 11.76 13.82 7.41
N PRO A 14 12.15 14.38 6.26
CA PRO A 14 13.24 13.82 5.46
C PRO A 14 14.50 13.65 6.29
N PHE A 15 15.20 12.53 6.10
CA PHE A 15 16.42 12.19 6.83
C PHE A 15 17.61 12.11 5.87
N ASP A 16 18.72 12.68 6.26
CA ASP A 16 19.98 12.54 5.50
C ASP A 16 20.68 11.24 5.91
N GLY A 17 20.57 10.21 5.06
CA GLY A 17 21.13 8.88 5.30
C GLY A 17 22.65 8.85 5.46
N ARG A 18 23.38 9.90 5.00
CA ARG A 18 24.84 10.03 5.22
C ARG A 18 25.21 10.07 6.70
N ARG A 19 24.27 10.50 7.56
CA ARG A 19 24.46 10.53 9.02
C ARG A 19 24.60 9.15 9.65
N LEU A 20 24.10 8.10 8.97
CA LEU A 20 24.20 6.70 9.43
C LEU A 20 25.60 6.10 9.19
N GLY A 21 26.43 6.72 8.34
CA GLY A 21 27.71 6.12 7.97
C GLY A 21 27.55 4.73 7.38
N LYS A 22 28.25 3.74 7.96
CA LYS A 22 28.15 2.33 7.53
C LYS A 22 26.78 1.68 7.74
N ASP A 23 26.02 2.19 8.71
CA ASP A 23 24.68 1.66 9.00
C ASP A 23 23.64 2.07 7.93
N PHE A 24 24.01 2.91 6.96
CA PHE A 24 23.15 3.26 5.83
C PHE A 24 22.71 2.03 5.00
N GLU A 25 23.58 1.04 4.90
CA GLU A 25 23.29 -0.20 4.15
C GLU A 25 22.29 -1.12 4.88
N LEU A 26 22.06 -0.92 6.19
CA LEU A 26 21.01 -1.63 6.94
C LEU A 26 19.59 -1.18 6.58
N ILE A 27 19.44 0.00 5.98
CA ILE A 27 18.14 0.49 5.53
C ILE A 27 17.80 -0.17 4.18
N ALA A 28 16.70 -0.88 4.11
CA ALA A 28 16.26 -1.54 2.88
C ALA A 28 16.00 -0.54 1.74
N ASP A 29 16.13 -1.01 0.51
CA ASP A 29 15.80 -0.24 -0.68
C ASP A 29 14.32 0.17 -0.67
N PRO A 30 13.99 1.37 -1.15
CA PRO A 30 12.62 1.83 -1.22
C PRO A 30 11.81 1.00 -2.22
N ILE A 31 10.55 0.69 -1.87
CA ILE A 31 9.67 -0.21 -2.63
C ILE A 31 9.47 0.26 -4.08
N ARG A 32 9.22 1.52 -4.31
CA ARG A 32 9.18 2.15 -5.64
C ARG A 32 9.33 3.65 -5.52
N VAL A 33 10.04 4.22 -6.45
CA VAL A 33 10.47 5.59 -6.40
C VAL A 33 10.67 6.16 -7.80
N VAL A 34 10.75 7.45 -7.88
CA VAL A 34 11.02 8.20 -9.09
C VAL A 34 12.48 7.97 -9.52
N LEU A 35 12.72 7.89 -10.84
CA LEU A 35 14.07 7.85 -11.43
C LEU A 35 15.04 6.84 -10.77
N GLY A 36 14.71 5.55 -10.84
CA GLY A 36 15.69 4.49 -10.51
C GLY A 36 16.13 4.42 -9.05
N GLY A 37 15.30 4.82 -8.08
CA GLY A 37 15.59 4.69 -6.65
C GLY A 37 15.67 6.00 -5.88
N MET A 38 15.33 7.13 -6.49
CA MET A 38 15.26 8.42 -5.79
C MET A 38 13.97 8.53 -4.97
N MET A 39 14.08 8.80 -3.69
CA MET A 39 12.94 9.08 -2.83
C MET A 39 12.52 10.55 -2.91
N ILE A 40 11.22 10.79 -2.90
CA ILE A 40 10.62 12.12 -2.86
C ILE A 40 9.54 12.18 -1.79
N THR A 41 9.31 13.35 -1.22
CA THR A 41 8.22 13.60 -0.27
C THR A 41 6.90 13.85 -0.98
N SER A 42 5.77 13.67 -0.28
CA SER A 42 4.45 13.95 -0.83
C SER A 42 4.30 15.41 -1.33
N SER A 43 4.95 16.37 -0.67
CA SER A 43 4.94 17.78 -1.08
C SER A 43 5.69 18.04 -2.38
N GLU A 44 6.68 17.21 -2.71
CA GLU A 44 7.49 17.33 -3.93
C GLU A 44 6.83 16.71 -5.15
N ILE A 45 5.91 15.75 -4.97
CA ILE A 45 5.25 15.01 -6.06
C ILE A 45 4.70 15.97 -7.13
N LYS A 46 4.09 17.09 -6.72
CA LYS A 46 3.53 18.08 -7.65
C LYS A 46 4.56 18.69 -8.61
N HIS A 47 5.82 18.83 -8.17
CA HIS A 47 6.91 19.36 -8.99
C HIS A 47 7.43 18.31 -9.97
N PHE A 48 7.54 17.07 -9.54
CA PHE A 48 7.95 15.94 -10.38
C PHE A 48 6.90 15.57 -11.42
N LEU A 49 5.60 15.62 -11.08
CA LEU A 49 4.54 15.35 -12.05
C LEU A 49 4.42 16.44 -13.13
N ASN A 50 4.72 17.69 -12.81
CA ASN A 50 4.58 18.81 -13.73
C ASN A 50 5.83 19.73 -13.71
N PRO A 51 7.01 19.25 -14.13
CA PRO A 51 8.26 19.99 -14.02
C PRO A 51 8.25 21.27 -14.90
N LEU A 52 7.53 21.26 -16.02
CA LEU A 52 7.44 22.39 -16.96
C LEU A 52 6.41 23.45 -16.54
N LYS A 53 5.68 23.26 -15.43
CA LYS A 53 4.64 24.21 -14.98
C LYS A 53 5.23 25.57 -14.57
N SER A 54 6.43 25.61 -14.03
CA SER A 54 7.11 26.85 -13.63
C SER A 54 8.64 26.66 -13.55
N ALA A 55 9.38 27.76 -13.70
CA ALA A 55 10.83 27.76 -13.52
C ALA A 55 11.24 27.23 -12.13
N ALA A 56 10.47 27.55 -11.09
CA ALA A 56 10.70 27.06 -9.72
C ALA A 56 10.53 25.53 -9.62
N ALA A 57 9.52 24.95 -10.27
CA ALA A 57 9.33 23.50 -10.29
C ALA A 57 10.49 22.80 -11.01
N MET A 58 10.91 23.33 -12.16
CA MET A 58 12.05 22.82 -12.92
C MET A 58 13.34 22.90 -12.09
N ALA A 59 13.64 24.05 -11.49
CA ALA A 59 14.83 24.25 -10.65
C ALA A 59 14.84 23.27 -9.45
N HIS A 60 13.67 23.04 -8.84
CA HIS A 60 13.53 22.06 -7.76
C HIS A 60 13.89 20.64 -8.24
N VAL A 61 13.30 20.20 -9.35
CA VAL A 61 13.55 18.86 -9.91
C VAL A 61 15.01 18.70 -10.30
N LEU A 62 15.60 19.69 -10.98
CA LEU A 62 17.03 19.65 -11.36
C LEU A 62 17.94 19.54 -10.13
N ARG A 63 17.69 20.34 -9.09
CA ARG A 63 18.47 20.27 -7.84
C ARG A 63 18.37 18.87 -7.21
N ARG A 64 17.16 18.28 -7.14
CA ARG A 64 16.95 16.96 -6.56
C ARG A 64 17.65 15.87 -7.37
N VAL A 65 17.52 15.91 -8.68
CA VAL A 65 18.17 14.95 -9.59
C VAL A 65 19.69 15.09 -9.52
N SER A 66 20.24 16.31 -9.54
CA SER A 66 21.69 16.54 -9.43
C SER A 66 22.25 16.01 -8.11
N ARG A 67 21.56 16.23 -6.99
CA ARG A 67 21.94 15.67 -5.69
C ARG A 67 21.90 14.13 -5.74
N TYR A 68 20.83 13.54 -6.27
CA TYR A 68 20.72 12.10 -6.41
C TYR A 68 21.87 11.51 -7.25
N MET A 69 22.21 12.13 -8.39
CA MET A 69 23.33 11.69 -9.22
C MET A 69 24.66 11.79 -8.50
N ALA A 70 24.89 12.86 -7.72
CA ALA A 70 26.08 13.00 -6.90
C ALA A 70 26.16 11.93 -5.79
N ASP A 71 25.03 11.62 -5.15
CA ASP A 71 24.97 10.56 -4.14
C ASP A 71 25.34 9.19 -4.76
N ARG A 72 24.85 8.91 -5.99
CA ARG A 72 25.12 7.64 -6.71
C ARG A 72 26.61 7.41 -7.04
N LEU A 73 27.43 8.42 -6.97
CA LEU A 73 28.89 8.28 -7.14
C LEU A 73 29.56 7.66 -5.91
N ARG A 74 28.93 7.71 -4.74
CA ARG A 74 29.53 7.31 -3.46
C ARG A 74 28.69 6.29 -2.68
N PHE A 75 27.41 6.17 -2.98
CA PHE A 75 26.45 5.32 -2.28
C PHE A 75 25.72 4.42 -3.26
N SER A 76 25.24 3.28 -2.77
CA SER A 76 24.43 2.32 -3.54
C SER A 76 23.13 2.93 -4.06
N ARG A 77 22.61 3.99 -3.39
CA ARG A 77 21.34 4.69 -3.68
C ARG A 77 21.40 6.16 -3.24
N GLY A 78 20.28 6.90 -3.47
CA GLY A 78 20.13 8.27 -2.97
C GLY A 78 20.10 8.32 -1.44
N THR A 79 20.79 9.30 -0.88
CA THR A 79 20.95 9.44 0.59
C THR A 79 19.83 10.24 1.26
N GLU A 80 19.00 10.94 0.51
CA GLU A 80 17.85 11.65 1.07
C GLU A 80 16.68 10.70 1.22
N LEU A 81 16.44 10.26 2.47
CA LEU A 81 15.41 9.31 2.83
C LEU A 81 14.09 10.03 3.18
N SER A 82 12.97 9.40 2.85
CA SER A 82 11.64 9.90 3.19
C SER A 82 10.72 8.76 3.64
N GLY A 83 9.54 9.08 4.20
CA GLY A 83 8.57 8.09 4.64
C GLY A 83 9.14 7.06 5.63
N GLY A 84 8.84 5.79 5.45
CA GLY A 84 9.29 4.70 6.33
C GLY A 84 10.80 4.62 6.48
N ASN A 85 11.56 4.82 5.40
CA ASN A 85 13.03 4.78 5.45
C ASN A 85 13.60 5.93 6.30
N ALA A 86 13.01 7.13 6.26
CA ALA A 86 13.41 8.22 7.13
C ALA A 86 13.11 7.93 8.61
N PHE A 87 11.95 7.32 8.88
CA PHE A 87 11.58 6.89 10.22
C PHE A 87 12.56 5.85 10.78
N LEU A 88 12.84 4.79 10.00
CA LEU A 88 13.79 3.75 10.40
C LEU A 88 15.20 4.30 10.60
N ALA A 89 15.64 5.22 9.73
CA ALA A 89 16.95 5.86 9.88
C ALA A 89 17.08 6.69 11.16
N ALA A 90 16.02 7.42 11.52
CA ALA A 90 15.96 8.16 12.78
C ALA A 90 15.96 7.21 13.99
N ALA A 91 15.17 6.13 13.94
CA ALA A 91 15.14 5.12 15.00
C ALA A 91 16.49 4.43 15.17
N LEU A 92 17.16 4.05 14.06
CA LEU A 92 18.49 3.43 14.09
C LEU A 92 19.53 4.38 14.71
N THR A 93 19.46 5.67 14.39
CA THR A 93 20.31 6.68 15.03
C THR A 93 20.11 6.68 16.54
N SER A 94 18.84 6.69 17.01
CA SER A 94 18.54 6.67 18.44
C SER A 94 19.01 5.39 19.14
N LEU A 95 18.90 4.24 18.48
CA LEU A 95 19.42 2.96 19.01
C LEU A 95 20.94 3.04 19.22
N ARG A 96 21.66 3.64 18.27
CA ARG A 96 23.12 3.83 18.40
C ARG A 96 23.49 4.80 19.52
N GLU A 97 22.77 5.92 19.64
CA GLU A 97 22.97 6.89 20.72
C GLU A 97 22.71 6.30 22.10
N LEU A 98 21.76 5.38 22.19
CA LEU A 98 21.42 4.66 23.45
C LEU A 98 22.29 3.42 23.69
N ASN A 99 23.28 3.14 22.84
CA ASN A 99 24.14 1.96 22.89
C ASN A 99 23.36 0.63 22.96
N VAL A 100 22.27 0.54 22.18
CA VAL A 100 21.53 -0.71 22.02
C VAL A 100 22.29 -1.58 21.01
N ASP A 101 22.60 -2.82 21.41
CA ASP A 101 23.19 -3.81 20.51
C ASP A 101 22.18 -4.20 19.43
N LEU A 102 22.61 -4.16 18.18
CA LEU A 102 21.84 -4.57 17.02
C LEU A 102 22.56 -5.69 16.30
N ALA A 103 21.95 -6.86 16.24
CA ALA A 103 22.40 -7.98 15.43
C ALA A 103 21.42 -8.21 14.30
N THR A 104 21.94 -8.31 13.07
CA THR A 104 21.21 -8.66 11.84
C THR A 104 21.49 -10.11 11.46
N ASP A 105 20.65 -10.68 10.59
CA ASP A 105 20.78 -12.07 10.14
C ASP A 105 20.77 -13.09 11.29
N CYS A 106 20.01 -12.77 12.34
CA CYS A 106 19.89 -13.55 13.56
C CYS A 106 18.43 -14.00 13.78
N PRO A 107 17.92 -14.95 12.98
CA PRO A 107 16.57 -15.44 13.16
C PRO A 107 16.39 -16.10 14.53
N MET A 108 15.25 -15.82 15.16
CA MET A 108 14.84 -16.49 16.39
C MET A 108 14.25 -17.87 16.05
N ASN A 109 14.86 -18.92 16.56
CA ASN A 109 14.42 -20.30 16.36
C ASN A 109 13.38 -20.72 17.38
N GLU A 110 13.56 -20.32 18.65
CA GLU A 110 12.70 -20.74 19.76
C GLU A 110 12.73 -19.75 20.91
N LEU A 111 11.62 -19.65 21.64
CA LEU A 111 11.56 -18.97 22.94
C LEU A 111 11.97 -19.92 24.06
N ILE A 112 12.73 -19.42 25.01
CA ILE A 112 13.08 -20.15 26.23
C ILE A 112 12.02 -19.84 27.27
N ILE A 113 11.22 -20.85 27.64
CA ILE A 113 10.15 -20.74 28.61
C ILE A 113 10.55 -21.47 29.91
N GLU A 114 10.59 -20.73 30.98
CA GLU A 114 10.87 -21.29 32.34
C GLU A 114 9.84 -20.74 33.32
N ASN A 115 9.20 -21.61 34.07
CA ASN A 115 8.15 -21.24 35.04
C ASN A 115 7.06 -20.35 34.43
N ASP A 116 6.57 -20.72 33.24
CA ASP A 116 5.56 -19.97 32.45
C ASP A 116 5.99 -18.55 32.00
N ARG A 117 7.28 -18.26 32.01
CA ARG A 117 7.84 -16.97 31.56
C ARG A 117 8.80 -17.16 30.40
N ALA A 118 8.76 -16.23 29.45
CA ALA A 118 9.81 -16.13 28.45
C ALA A 118 11.05 -15.51 29.10
N THR A 119 12.07 -16.33 29.31
CA THR A 119 13.35 -15.95 29.94
C THR A 119 14.46 -15.71 28.91
N GLY A 120 14.16 -15.90 27.62
CA GLY A 120 15.14 -15.70 26.57
C GLY A 120 14.68 -16.28 25.23
N ALA A 121 15.62 -16.40 24.32
CA ALA A 121 15.42 -17.01 23.03
C ALA A 121 16.65 -17.79 22.57
N ILE A 122 16.46 -18.78 21.71
CA ILE A 122 17.50 -19.40 20.91
C ILE A 122 17.49 -18.71 19.55
N ILE A 123 18.60 -18.12 19.15
CA ILE A 123 18.79 -17.46 17.87
C ILE A 123 19.88 -18.18 17.06
N SER A 124 19.78 -18.14 15.75
CA SER A 124 20.92 -18.55 14.91
C SER A 124 21.82 -17.34 14.70
N TYR A 125 23.06 -17.45 15.13
CA TYR A 125 24.09 -16.45 14.98
C TYR A 125 25.37 -17.07 14.38
N GLU A 126 25.85 -16.55 13.27
CA GLU A 126 27.03 -17.07 12.54
C GLU A 126 26.97 -18.59 12.29
N GLY A 127 25.79 -19.09 11.96
CA GLY A 127 25.56 -20.51 11.64
C GLY A 127 25.47 -21.45 12.85
N SER A 128 25.43 -20.93 14.06
CA SER A 128 25.30 -21.69 15.30
C SER A 128 24.11 -21.20 16.14
N ASP A 129 23.47 -22.12 16.86
CA ASP A 129 22.43 -21.78 17.81
C ASP A 129 23.03 -21.19 19.09
N VAL A 130 22.62 -19.98 19.40
CA VAL A 130 23.07 -19.22 20.57
C VAL A 130 21.88 -19.00 21.51
N ARG A 131 22.07 -19.34 22.79
CA ARG A 131 21.10 -19.09 23.86
C ARG A 131 21.28 -17.65 24.37
N VAL A 132 20.29 -16.81 24.18
CA VAL A 132 20.24 -15.45 24.72
C VAL A 132 19.30 -15.40 25.89
N GLN A 133 19.78 -14.99 27.06
CA GLN A 133 18.99 -14.85 28.27
C GLN A 133 18.52 -13.41 28.45
N ALA A 134 17.23 -13.21 28.72
CA ALA A 134 16.62 -11.91 28.95
C ALA A 134 16.36 -11.69 30.44
N ARG A 135 16.81 -10.55 30.97
CA ARG A 135 16.61 -10.20 32.40
C ARG A 135 15.17 -9.86 32.76
N TYR A 136 14.46 -9.20 31.83
CA TYR A 136 13.11 -8.64 32.06
C TYR A 136 12.02 -9.35 31.28
N GLY A 137 12.32 -9.88 30.12
CA GLY A 137 11.36 -10.52 29.21
C GLY A 137 11.78 -10.39 27.75
N VAL A 138 10.98 -10.93 26.86
CA VAL A 138 11.19 -10.91 25.42
C VAL A 138 10.09 -10.09 24.77
N ILE A 139 10.45 -9.17 23.87
CA ILE A 139 9.50 -8.40 23.06
C ILE A 139 9.47 -9.01 21.66
N LEU A 140 8.28 -9.44 21.22
CA LEU A 140 8.05 -9.94 19.88
C LEU A 140 7.60 -8.78 18.97
N ALA A 141 8.53 -8.20 18.21
CA ALA A 141 8.27 -7.14 17.23
C ALA A 141 8.58 -7.62 15.80
N THR A 142 8.22 -8.88 15.50
CA THR A 142 8.61 -9.61 14.28
C THR A 142 7.70 -9.32 13.08
N GLY A 143 6.82 -8.32 13.17
CA GLY A 143 5.81 -8.05 12.15
C GLY A 143 4.67 -9.07 12.18
N GLY A 144 3.87 -9.05 11.11
CA GLY A 144 2.71 -9.92 10.97
C GLY A 144 2.96 -11.18 10.15
N PHE A 145 1.88 -11.71 9.57
CA PHE A 145 1.89 -12.96 8.81
C PHE A 145 1.49 -12.78 7.32
N ALA A 146 1.53 -11.56 6.82
CA ALA A 146 1.01 -11.26 5.47
C ALA A 146 1.69 -12.02 4.33
N ALA A 147 2.94 -12.46 4.51
CA ALA A 147 3.67 -13.26 3.53
C ALA A 147 3.52 -14.79 3.73
N ASN A 148 2.83 -15.24 4.79
CA ASN A 148 2.61 -16.65 5.08
C ASN A 148 1.26 -17.12 4.53
N PRO A 149 1.19 -17.97 3.47
CA PRO A 149 -0.06 -18.44 2.89
C PRO A 149 -0.93 -19.26 3.87
N GLU A 150 -0.29 -20.08 4.72
CA GLU A 150 -1.00 -20.95 5.67
C GLU A 150 -1.71 -20.12 6.74
N LEU A 151 -1.00 -19.19 7.37
CA LEU A 151 -1.59 -18.28 8.37
C LEU A 151 -2.64 -17.35 7.76
N ARG A 152 -2.47 -16.92 6.50
CA ARG A 152 -3.51 -16.17 5.77
C ARG A 152 -4.77 -17.00 5.57
N ALA A 153 -4.63 -18.27 5.23
CA ALA A 153 -5.78 -19.18 5.08
C ALA A 153 -6.46 -19.47 6.42
N GLU A 154 -5.68 -19.67 7.48
CA GLU A 154 -6.20 -19.95 8.84
C GLU A 154 -6.94 -18.72 9.42
N ILE A 155 -6.28 -17.56 9.40
CA ILE A 155 -6.74 -16.35 10.10
C ILE A 155 -7.64 -15.49 9.21
N GLY A 156 -7.35 -15.46 7.91
CA GLY A 156 -7.94 -14.56 6.93
C GLY A 156 -9.03 -15.16 6.05
N ALA A 157 -9.67 -16.26 6.45
CA ALA A 157 -10.59 -17.04 5.60
C ALA A 157 -11.70 -16.22 4.92
N LYS A 158 -12.20 -15.15 5.57
CA LYS A 158 -13.23 -14.25 5.00
C LYS A 158 -12.72 -13.32 3.89
N HIS A 159 -11.41 -13.05 3.86
CA HIS A 159 -10.77 -12.11 2.95
C HIS A 159 -9.59 -12.80 2.26
N ARG A 160 -9.90 -13.84 1.49
CA ARG A 160 -8.88 -14.58 0.74
C ARG A 160 -8.21 -13.68 -0.29
N HIS A 161 -6.89 -13.69 -0.31
CA HIS A 161 -6.07 -12.92 -1.24
C HIS A 161 -4.72 -13.59 -1.41
N ASP A 162 -4.04 -13.31 -2.51
CA ASP A 162 -2.73 -13.88 -2.85
C ASP A 162 -1.62 -12.82 -2.91
N VAL A 163 -2.00 -11.52 -2.81
CA VAL A 163 -1.08 -10.40 -2.99
C VAL A 163 -0.80 -9.72 -1.66
N THR A 164 0.48 -9.53 -1.37
CA THR A 164 0.94 -8.70 -0.25
C THR A 164 1.97 -7.67 -0.71
N LEU A 165 1.95 -6.51 -0.05
CA LEU A 165 2.95 -5.45 -0.17
C LEU A 165 3.92 -5.48 1.02
N CYS A 166 3.71 -6.40 1.95
CA CYS A 166 4.63 -6.61 3.06
C CYS A 166 5.91 -7.30 2.56
N VAL A 167 6.96 -7.17 3.34
CA VAL A 167 8.23 -7.87 3.09
C VAL A 167 8.04 -9.38 3.22
N ALA A 168 8.85 -10.15 2.49
CA ALA A 168 8.75 -11.60 2.43
C ALA A 168 8.98 -12.28 3.79
N GLU A 169 9.69 -11.61 4.68
CA GLU A 169 10.01 -12.05 6.04
C GLU A 169 8.81 -11.98 7.01
N ASN A 170 7.70 -11.35 6.63
CA ASN A 170 6.48 -11.32 7.45
C ASN A 170 5.76 -12.67 7.44
N GLN A 171 6.45 -13.70 7.97
CA GLN A 171 6.01 -15.11 7.99
C GLN A 171 5.24 -15.52 9.26
N GLY A 172 5.03 -14.58 10.21
CA GLY A 172 4.31 -14.84 11.45
C GLY A 172 5.16 -15.59 12.50
N ASP A 173 6.48 -15.43 12.49
CA ASP A 173 7.39 -16.18 13.35
C ASP A 173 7.14 -15.90 14.82
N GLY A 174 6.91 -14.65 15.22
CA GLY A 174 6.52 -14.30 16.59
C GLY A 174 5.17 -14.92 16.98
N ILE A 175 4.20 -14.96 16.06
CA ILE A 175 2.92 -15.63 16.30
C ILE A 175 3.13 -17.12 16.56
N LYS A 176 3.90 -17.79 15.72
CA LYS A 176 4.20 -19.24 15.88
C LYS A 176 4.92 -19.52 17.19
N ALA A 177 5.92 -18.69 17.53
CA ALA A 177 6.67 -18.83 18.78
C ALA A 177 5.79 -18.60 20.02
N ALA A 178 4.94 -17.57 20.02
CA ALA A 178 4.03 -17.30 21.10
C ALA A 178 2.96 -18.39 21.28
N ARG A 179 2.42 -18.93 20.18
CA ARG A 179 1.46 -20.06 20.24
C ARG A 179 2.08 -21.30 20.87
N LYS A 180 3.35 -21.62 20.57
CA LYS A 180 4.09 -22.70 21.25
C LYS A 180 4.24 -22.47 22.75
N ALA A 181 4.29 -21.20 23.19
CA ALA A 181 4.33 -20.81 24.59
C ALA A 181 2.93 -20.71 25.24
N GLY A 182 1.86 -21.11 24.55
CA GLY A 182 0.49 -21.06 25.03
C GLY A 182 -0.26 -19.76 24.75
N GLY A 183 0.33 -18.84 24.01
CA GLY A 183 -0.33 -17.61 23.57
C GLY A 183 -1.46 -17.87 22.58
N VAL A 184 -2.54 -17.09 22.66
CA VAL A 184 -3.72 -17.22 21.81
C VAL A 184 -3.80 -16.08 20.80
N LEU A 185 -4.51 -16.33 19.69
CA LEU A 185 -4.77 -15.34 18.66
C LEU A 185 -6.05 -14.57 18.96
N ASP A 186 -6.03 -13.28 18.67
CA ASP A 186 -7.24 -12.48 18.50
C ASP A 186 -7.60 -12.39 17.02
N ILE A 187 -8.65 -13.13 16.66
CA ILE A 187 -9.24 -13.14 15.30
C ILE A 187 -10.62 -12.47 15.28
N THR A 188 -11.01 -11.81 16.37
CA THR A 188 -12.33 -11.15 16.48
C THR A 188 -12.39 -9.80 15.81
N VAL A 189 -11.29 -9.37 15.21
CA VAL A 189 -11.20 -8.13 14.44
C VAL A 189 -12.13 -8.14 13.21
N ALA A 190 -12.67 -6.99 12.85
CA ALA A 190 -13.58 -6.85 11.70
C ALA A 190 -12.94 -7.29 10.38
N SER A 191 -11.64 -7.09 10.24
CA SER A 191 -10.85 -7.51 9.09
C SER A 191 -9.48 -8.00 9.54
N PRO A 192 -8.98 -9.14 9.05
CA PRO A 192 -7.70 -9.71 9.46
C PRO A 192 -6.49 -8.92 8.97
N GLY A 193 -6.69 -7.98 8.04
CA GLY A 193 -5.62 -7.19 7.45
C GLY A 193 -6.03 -5.79 7.07
N PHE A 194 -5.04 -4.98 6.76
CA PHE A 194 -5.18 -3.66 6.14
C PHE A 194 -4.98 -3.80 4.64
N TRP A 195 -5.96 -3.35 3.85
CA TRP A 195 -6.04 -3.60 2.43
C TRP A 195 -5.78 -2.35 1.61
N THR A 196 -5.23 -2.52 0.41
CA THR A 196 -5.20 -1.51 -0.64
C THR A 196 -5.46 -2.17 -1.98
N PRO A 197 -6.24 -1.57 -2.89
CA PRO A 197 -6.32 -2.08 -4.24
C PRO A 197 -4.94 -1.99 -4.90
N VAL A 198 -4.56 -3.05 -5.59
CA VAL A 198 -3.31 -3.15 -6.32
C VAL A 198 -3.56 -3.62 -7.74
N SER A 199 -2.62 -3.38 -8.63
CA SER A 199 -2.57 -4.00 -9.96
C SER A 199 -1.30 -4.83 -10.13
N ARG A 200 -1.35 -5.83 -11.02
CA ARG A 200 -0.23 -6.71 -11.34
C ARG A 200 0.38 -6.30 -12.68
N LEU A 201 1.63 -5.88 -12.65
CA LEU A 201 2.37 -5.49 -13.85
C LEU A 201 3.44 -6.53 -14.19
N LYS A 202 3.27 -7.22 -15.35
CA LYS A 202 4.30 -8.13 -15.85
C LYS A 202 5.52 -7.33 -16.32
N ASN A 203 6.67 -7.59 -15.74
CA ASN A 203 7.94 -7.01 -16.15
C ASN A 203 8.50 -7.71 -17.39
N LYS A 204 9.51 -7.10 -18.03
CA LYS A 204 10.15 -7.67 -19.23
C LYS A 204 10.93 -8.97 -18.93
N ASP A 205 11.38 -9.15 -17.71
CA ASP A 205 12.08 -10.34 -17.21
C ASP A 205 11.12 -11.48 -16.79
N GLY A 206 9.81 -11.31 -16.98
CA GLY A 206 8.78 -12.28 -16.60
C GLY A 206 8.29 -12.16 -15.17
N SER A 207 8.94 -11.38 -14.32
CA SER A 207 8.48 -11.12 -12.95
C SER A 207 7.20 -10.29 -12.93
N THR A 208 6.47 -10.34 -11.82
CA THR A 208 5.27 -9.52 -11.62
C THR A 208 5.53 -8.47 -10.54
N ALA A 209 5.46 -7.21 -10.91
CA ALA A 209 5.46 -6.12 -9.95
C ALA A 209 4.05 -5.84 -9.45
N ILE A 210 3.92 -5.63 -8.15
CA ILE A 210 2.68 -5.21 -7.51
C ILE A 210 2.69 -3.70 -7.35
N VAL A 211 1.67 -3.06 -7.91
CA VAL A 211 1.55 -1.60 -7.94
C VAL A 211 0.37 -1.17 -7.07
N PRO A 212 0.61 -0.53 -5.92
CA PRO A 212 -0.47 -0.12 -5.03
C PRO A 212 -1.19 1.12 -5.55
N TYR A 213 -2.52 1.14 -5.36
CA TYR A 213 -3.38 2.29 -5.57
C TYR A 213 -3.62 3.02 -4.26
N GLY A 214 -2.78 3.99 -3.98
CA GLY A 214 -2.92 4.76 -2.75
C GLY A 214 -3.97 5.87 -2.86
N TRP A 215 -3.59 7.01 -3.41
CA TRP A 215 -4.31 8.25 -3.11
C TRP A 215 -4.48 9.18 -4.32
N LEU A 216 -3.74 8.98 -5.42
CA LEU A 216 -3.60 10.04 -6.42
C LEU A 216 -4.53 9.90 -7.63
N ASP A 217 -5.06 8.72 -7.88
CA ASP A 217 -5.78 8.41 -9.11
C ASP A 217 -7.25 8.08 -8.88
N ARG A 218 -7.58 7.11 -8.04
CA ARG A 218 -8.95 6.58 -7.89
C ARG A 218 -9.98 7.58 -7.34
N GLY A 219 -9.58 8.51 -6.49
CA GLY A 219 -10.45 9.53 -5.91
C GLY A 219 -10.69 10.73 -6.85
N ARG A 220 -9.93 10.83 -7.94
CA ARG A 220 -10.03 11.94 -8.89
C ARG A 220 -11.28 11.85 -9.75
N PRO A 221 -11.82 13.00 -10.21
CA PRO A 221 -12.96 13.02 -11.13
C PRO A 221 -12.60 12.37 -12.47
N GLY A 222 -13.50 11.51 -12.99
CA GLY A 222 -13.34 10.82 -14.27
C GLY A 222 -12.81 9.39 -14.18
N VAL A 223 -12.86 8.77 -12.99
CA VAL A 223 -12.60 7.34 -12.76
C VAL A 223 -13.76 6.73 -12.00
N ILE A 224 -14.19 5.54 -12.38
CA ILE A 224 -15.13 4.70 -11.63
C ILE A 224 -14.57 3.29 -11.43
N ALA A 225 -15.03 2.61 -10.39
CA ALA A 225 -14.73 1.21 -10.13
C ALA A 225 -15.93 0.34 -10.49
N VAL A 226 -15.73 -0.65 -11.35
CA VAL A 226 -16.80 -1.59 -11.75
C VAL A 226 -16.42 -3.03 -11.43
N GLY A 227 -17.42 -3.82 -11.06
CA GLY A 227 -17.32 -5.24 -10.80
C GLY A 227 -17.66 -6.13 -12.02
N PRO A 228 -17.75 -7.45 -11.80
CA PRO A 228 -18.02 -8.44 -12.85
C PRO A 228 -19.34 -8.22 -13.57
N ASP A 229 -20.33 -7.64 -12.90
CA ASP A 229 -21.65 -7.31 -13.44
C ASP A 229 -21.68 -5.99 -14.24
N GLY A 230 -20.55 -5.33 -14.38
CA GLY A 230 -20.42 -4.04 -15.07
C GLY A 230 -20.96 -2.85 -14.30
N LYS A 231 -21.30 -3.01 -13.02
CA LYS A 231 -21.81 -1.94 -12.15
C LYS A 231 -20.75 -1.43 -11.20
N ARG A 232 -20.91 -0.19 -10.75
CA ARG A 232 -20.12 0.35 -9.62
C ARG A 232 -20.48 -0.44 -8.35
N PHE A 233 -19.48 -0.66 -7.52
CA PHE A 233 -19.63 -1.45 -6.29
C PHE A 233 -19.14 -0.71 -5.04
N VAL A 234 -18.57 0.48 -5.17
CA VAL A 234 -17.95 1.21 -4.05
C VAL A 234 -17.86 2.71 -4.33
N ASN A 235 -17.71 3.49 -3.26
CA ASN A 235 -17.23 4.86 -3.36
C ASN A 235 -15.71 4.86 -3.59
N GLU A 236 -15.27 5.18 -4.78
CA GLU A 236 -13.86 5.17 -5.18
C GLU A 236 -13.00 6.17 -4.40
N SER A 237 -13.64 7.17 -3.80
CA SER A 237 -12.97 8.19 -2.98
C SER A 237 -12.90 7.82 -1.50
N ASN A 238 -13.46 6.71 -1.07
CA ASN A 238 -13.30 6.20 0.29
C ASN A 238 -11.87 5.70 0.55
N SER A 239 -11.59 5.20 1.75
CA SER A 239 -10.29 4.66 2.06
C SER A 239 -9.93 3.50 1.11
N TYR A 240 -8.65 3.26 0.91
CA TYR A 240 -8.20 2.10 0.12
C TYR A 240 -8.65 0.78 0.76
N HIS A 241 -8.81 0.74 2.09
CA HIS A 241 -9.36 -0.40 2.82
C HIS A 241 -10.81 -0.66 2.42
N ASP A 242 -11.67 0.38 2.43
CA ASP A 242 -13.08 0.25 2.08
C ASP A 242 -13.27 -0.21 0.64
N VAL A 243 -12.43 0.26 -0.30
CA VAL A 243 -12.47 -0.21 -1.68
C VAL A 243 -12.20 -1.71 -1.76
N CYS A 244 -11.26 -2.23 -0.98
CA CYS A 244 -10.97 -3.66 -0.95
C CYS A 244 -12.07 -4.47 -0.22
N ILE A 245 -12.69 -3.92 0.83
CA ILE A 245 -13.86 -4.55 1.45
C ILE A 245 -14.98 -4.68 0.39
N GLY A 246 -15.21 -3.65 -0.42
CA GLY A 246 -16.16 -3.73 -1.54
C GLY A 246 -15.81 -4.82 -2.54
N LEU A 247 -14.52 -5.08 -2.85
CA LEU A 247 -14.11 -6.21 -3.69
C LEU A 247 -14.54 -7.55 -3.07
N PHE A 248 -14.24 -7.77 -1.78
CA PHE A 248 -14.60 -9.01 -1.10
C PHE A 248 -16.12 -9.22 -1.00
N GLU A 249 -16.88 -8.17 -0.73
CA GLU A 249 -18.33 -8.21 -0.63
C GLU A 249 -19.01 -8.48 -2.00
N ASN A 250 -18.32 -8.18 -3.11
CA ASN A 250 -18.84 -8.37 -4.47
C ASN A 250 -18.21 -9.55 -5.21
N GLY A 251 -17.64 -10.52 -4.49
CA GLY A 251 -17.31 -11.84 -5.03
C GLY A 251 -15.83 -12.13 -5.25
N TYR A 252 -14.91 -11.23 -4.89
CA TYR A 252 -13.49 -11.57 -4.91
C TYR A 252 -13.18 -12.66 -3.82
N PRO A 253 -12.35 -13.68 -4.07
CA PRO A 253 -11.55 -13.90 -5.28
C PRO A 253 -12.20 -14.84 -6.32
N ASP A 254 -13.44 -15.26 -6.11
CA ASP A 254 -14.12 -16.20 -7.03
C ASP A 254 -14.34 -15.56 -8.41
N ASP A 255 -14.44 -14.22 -8.45
CA ASP A 255 -14.34 -13.42 -9.66
C ASP A 255 -13.31 -12.30 -9.49
N GLU A 256 -12.38 -12.18 -10.43
CA GLU A 256 -11.34 -11.14 -10.43
C GLU A 256 -11.62 -10.02 -11.45
N ARG A 257 -12.83 -9.94 -12.02
CA ARG A 257 -13.21 -8.93 -13.01
C ARG A 257 -13.60 -7.59 -12.36
N PHE A 258 -12.68 -7.02 -11.60
CA PHE A 258 -12.80 -5.68 -11.00
C PHE A 258 -11.85 -4.72 -11.67
N PHE A 259 -12.37 -3.56 -12.09
CA PHE A 259 -11.60 -2.61 -12.89
C PHE A 259 -11.84 -1.17 -12.46
N PHE A 260 -10.79 -0.34 -12.53
CA PHE A 260 -10.96 1.09 -12.68
C PHE A 260 -11.13 1.42 -14.15
N ILE A 261 -12.19 2.19 -14.47
CA ILE A 261 -12.55 2.63 -15.82
C ILE A 261 -12.39 4.14 -15.91
N CYS A 262 -11.73 4.62 -16.98
CA CYS A 262 -11.60 6.04 -17.28
C CYS A 262 -11.33 6.28 -18.78
N GLU A 263 -11.25 7.53 -19.18
CA GLU A 263 -10.78 7.93 -20.51
C GLU A 263 -9.25 7.79 -20.64
N GLU A 264 -8.75 7.48 -21.82
CA GLU A 264 -7.30 7.51 -22.11
C GLU A 264 -6.69 8.90 -21.83
N ALA A 265 -7.44 9.97 -22.09
CA ALA A 265 -7.05 11.34 -21.79
C ALA A 265 -6.79 11.56 -20.28
N PHE A 266 -7.57 10.91 -19.41
CA PHE A 266 -7.34 10.93 -17.97
C PHE A 266 -5.98 10.31 -17.63
N VAL A 267 -5.68 9.13 -18.15
CA VAL A 267 -4.40 8.43 -17.90
C VAL A 267 -3.22 9.25 -18.38
N LYS A 268 -3.31 9.83 -19.59
CA LYS A 268 -2.27 10.72 -20.13
C LYS A 268 -2.04 11.96 -19.28
N LYS A 269 -3.09 12.54 -18.71
CA LYS A 269 -3.01 13.78 -17.93
C LYS A 269 -2.56 13.55 -16.49
N ARG A 270 -2.97 12.43 -15.88
CA ARG A 270 -2.83 12.22 -14.43
C ARG A 270 -2.00 11.00 -14.05
N GLY A 271 -1.81 10.08 -14.99
CA GLY A 271 -1.28 8.74 -14.71
C GLY A 271 -2.35 7.81 -14.16
N MET A 272 -2.01 6.53 -14.03
CA MET A 272 -2.83 5.49 -13.39
C MET A 272 -1.94 4.29 -13.02
N GLY A 273 -1.89 3.92 -11.77
CA GLY A 273 -1.03 2.83 -11.31
C GLY A 273 0.45 3.08 -11.61
N ASP A 274 1.05 2.22 -12.43
CA ASP A 274 2.45 2.36 -12.88
C ASP A 274 2.64 3.41 -13.97
N ILE A 275 1.56 3.81 -14.61
CA ILE A 275 1.60 4.74 -15.74
C ILE A 275 1.73 6.16 -15.21
N LEU A 276 2.87 6.78 -15.44
CA LEU A 276 3.09 8.19 -15.11
C LEU A 276 2.41 9.10 -16.15
N PRO A 277 1.99 10.31 -15.75
CA PRO A 277 1.41 11.26 -16.69
C PRO A 277 2.42 11.70 -17.76
N TRP A 278 1.92 12.27 -18.86
CA TRP A 278 2.78 12.94 -19.85
C TRP A 278 3.64 14.05 -19.17
N PRO A 279 4.90 14.24 -19.52
CA PRO A 279 5.67 13.62 -20.61
C PRO A 279 6.37 12.30 -20.26
N TRP A 280 6.23 11.79 -19.04
CA TRP A 280 6.97 10.61 -18.56
C TRP A 280 6.55 9.31 -19.28
N THR A 281 5.27 9.19 -19.61
CA THR A 281 4.75 8.08 -20.42
C THR A 281 4.17 8.62 -21.73
N PRO A 282 4.97 8.72 -22.80
CA PRO A 282 4.50 9.31 -24.06
C PRO A 282 3.50 8.42 -24.82
N SER A 283 3.51 7.10 -24.59
CA SER A 283 2.63 6.13 -25.23
C SER A 283 2.18 5.03 -24.28
N LEU A 284 0.89 4.70 -24.33
CA LEU A 284 0.30 3.59 -23.55
C LEU A 284 0.46 2.22 -24.24
N GLY A 285 0.94 2.18 -25.48
CA GLY A 285 0.98 0.95 -26.28
C GLY A 285 1.78 -0.21 -25.65
N SER A 286 2.83 0.08 -24.87
CA SER A 286 3.58 -0.96 -24.18
C SER A 286 2.79 -1.58 -23.00
N TYR A 287 2.01 -0.79 -22.30
CA TYR A 287 1.16 -1.25 -21.20
C TYR A 287 -0.02 -2.08 -21.71
N VAL A 288 -0.61 -1.70 -22.85
CA VAL A 288 -1.63 -2.50 -23.53
C VAL A 288 -1.07 -3.85 -23.97
N ARG A 289 0.08 -3.86 -24.68
CA ARG A 289 0.71 -5.14 -25.12
C ARG A 289 1.13 -6.05 -23.98
N ARG A 290 1.43 -5.52 -22.83
CA ARG A 290 1.76 -6.29 -21.60
C ARG A 290 0.51 -6.73 -20.83
N GLY A 291 -0.69 -6.38 -21.30
CA GLY A 291 -1.94 -6.68 -20.64
C GLY A 291 -2.14 -5.96 -19.30
N TYR A 292 -1.37 -4.89 -19.04
CA TYR A 292 -1.51 -4.11 -17.80
C TYR A 292 -2.78 -3.28 -17.78
N ILE A 293 -3.13 -2.69 -18.94
CA ILE A 293 -4.39 -2.02 -19.18
C ILE A 293 -5.06 -2.62 -20.42
N GLN A 294 -6.39 -2.62 -20.43
CA GLN A 294 -7.22 -2.91 -21.59
C GLN A 294 -7.71 -1.59 -22.17
N ARG A 295 -7.90 -1.54 -23.48
CA ARG A 295 -8.25 -0.33 -24.25
C ARG A 295 -9.36 -0.62 -25.23
N GLY A 296 -10.41 0.20 -25.22
CA GLY A 296 -11.50 0.16 -26.19
C GLY A 296 -11.79 1.54 -26.80
N GLU A 297 -12.09 1.57 -28.07
CA GLU A 297 -12.48 2.84 -28.73
C GLU A 297 -13.85 3.34 -28.24
N THR A 298 -14.73 2.40 -27.86
CA THR A 298 -16.03 2.65 -27.22
C THR A 298 -16.15 1.87 -25.92
N LEU A 299 -17.14 2.18 -25.09
CA LEU A 299 -17.41 1.44 -23.85
C LEU A 299 -17.79 -0.01 -24.12
N GLU A 300 -18.55 -0.26 -25.21
CA GLU A 300 -18.93 -1.61 -25.63
C GLU A 300 -17.73 -2.44 -26.06
N ALA A 301 -16.78 -1.82 -26.79
CA ALA A 301 -15.54 -2.47 -27.17
C ALA A 301 -14.67 -2.77 -25.96
N LEU A 302 -14.57 -1.84 -25.01
CA LEU A 302 -13.84 -2.05 -23.77
C LEU A 302 -14.48 -3.17 -22.94
N ALA A 303 -15.80 -3.17 -22.79
CA ALA A 303 -16.53 -4.18 -22.01
C ALA A 303 -16.28 -5.61 -22.54
N LYS A 304 -16.26 -5.79 -23.85
CA LYS A 304 -15.91 -7.07 -24.49
C LYS A 304 -14.46 -7.47 -24.20
N GLU A 305 -13.53 -6.52 -24.22
CA GLU A 305 -12.11 -6.78 -23.95
C GLU A 305 -11.85 -7.22 -22.49
N ILE A 306 -12.68 -6.77 -21.55
CA ILE A 306 -12.57 -7.11 -20.14
C ILE A 306 -13.58 -8.16 -19.66
N ASP A 307 -14.32 -8.76 -20.59
CA ASP A 307 -15.29 -9.84 -20.34
C ASP A 307 -16.39 -9.46 -19.33
N ILE A 308 -17.04 -8.31 -19.57
CA ILE A 308 -18.24 -7.88 -18.83
C ILE A 308 -19.35 -7.47 -19.81
N SER A 309 -20.62 -7.34 -19.32
CA SER A 309 -21.72 -6.91 -20.18
C SER A 309 -21.52 -5.51 -20.73
N PRO A 310 -21.50 -5.33 -22.08
CA PRO A 310 -21.44 -4.01 -22.70
C PRO A 310 -22.61 -3.10 -22.29
N GLU A 311 -23.83 -3.65 -22.24
CA GLU A 311 -25.04 -2.93 -21.89
C GLU A 311 -24.97 -2.42 -20.44
N ALA A 312 -24.47 -3.25 -19.51
CA ALA A 312 -24.32 -2.88 -18.11
C ALA A 312 -23.26 -1.78 -17.94
N LEU A 313 -22.10 -1.89 -18.60
CA LEU A 313 -21.08 -0.85 -18.50
C LEU A 313 -21.55 0.48 -19.07
N VAL A 314 -22.20 0.47 -20.22
CA VAL A 314 -22.76 1.70 -20.85
C VAL A 314 -23.79 2.35 -19.92
N ALA A 315 -24.72 1.57 -19.38
CA ALA A 315 -25.73 2.07 -18.44
C ALA A 315 -25.09 2.65 -17.17
N THR A 316 -24.08 1.99 -16.63
CA THR A 316 -23.33 2.44 -15.42
C THR A 316 -22.65 3.77 -15.68
N VAL A 317 -21.96 3.93 -16.82
CA VAL A 317 -21.30 5.19 -17.18
C VAL A 317 -22.31 6.29 -17.45
N ALA A 318 -23.45 5.98 -18.09
CA ALA A 318 -24.52 6.95 -18.31
C ALA A 318 -25.12 7.45 -16.99
N GLN A 319 -25.40 6.56 -16.04
CA GLN A 319 -25.88 6.93 -14.70
C GLN A 319 -24.84 7.77 -13.95
N HIS A 320 -23.56 7.37 -13.99
CA HIS A 320 -22.47 8.17 -13.40
C HIS A 320 -22.43 9.58 -13.99
N ASN A 321 -22.54 9.73 -15.30
CA ASN A 321 -22.53 11.04 -15.96
C ASN A 321 -23.74 11.91 -15.56
N GLN A 322 -24.91 11.33 -15.30
CA GLN A 322 -26.07 12.05 -14.74
C GLN A 322 -25.75 12.54 -13.31
N ASN A 323 -25.15 11.69 -12.48
CA ASN A 323 -24.71 12.03 -11.13
C ASN A 323 -23.70 13.21 -11.15
N VAL A 324 -22.78 13.23 -12.12
CA VAL A 324 -21.84 14.35 -12.32
C VAL A 324 -22.58 15.67 -12.58
N GLN A 325 -23.62 15.66 -13.42
CA GLN A 325 -24.40 16.88 -13.75
C GLN A 325 -25.14 17.44 -12.54
N SER A 326 -25.69 16.56 -11.69
CA SER A 326 -26.32 16.95 -10.44
C SER A 326 -25.29 17.42 -9.38
N GLY A 327 -24.07 16.89 -9.44
CA GLY A 327 -23.03 17.05 -8.43
C GLY A 327 -23.20 16.15 -7.21
N GLN A 328 -24.09 15.16 -7.30
CA GLN A 328 -24.41 14.21 -6.24
C GLN A 328 -24.17 12.77 -6.71
N ASP A 329 -23.79 11.90 -5.79
CA ASP A 329 -23.65 10.45 -6.02
C ASP A 329 -24.58 9.70 -5.06
N PRO A 330 -25.87 9.53 -5.41
CA PRO A 330 -26.85 8.91 -4.51
C PRO A 330 -26.54 7.44 -4.21
N ASP A 331 -25.75 6.76 -5.07
CA ASP A 331 -25.45 5.34 -4.93
C ASP A 331 -24.41 5.09 -3.81
N PHE A 332 -23.39 5.96 -3.71
CA PHE A 332 -22.25 5.73 -2.81
C PHE A 332 -21.83 6.96 -2.00
N GLY A 333 -22.48 8.11 -2.15
CA GLY A 333 -22.15 9.34 -1.43
C GLY A 333 -20.76 9.91 -1.74
N ARG A 334 -20.25 9.66 -2.96
CA ARG A 334 -18.90 10.09 -3.36
C ARG A 334 -18.78 11.62 -3.37
N GLY A 335 -17.80 12.13 -2.61
CA GLY A 335 -17.56 13.57 -2.47
C GLY A 335 -18.34 14.22 -1.33
N GLU A 336 -19.09 13.47 -0.51
CA GLU A 336 -19.83 14.03 0.63
C GLU A 336 -18.92 14.27 1.85
N SER A 337 -17.96 13.40 2.09
CA SER A 337 -17.04 13.54 3.22
C SER A 337 -15.86 14.47 2.90
N ALA A 338 -15.30 15.11 3.94
CA ALA A 338 -14.06 15.88 3.82
C ALA A 338 -12.90 15.03 3.29
N PHE A 339 -12.84 13.77 3.72
CA PHE A 339 -11.84 12.80 3.22
C PHE A 339 -11.97 12.58 1.71
N ASN A 340 -13.19 12.35 1.19
CA ASN A 340 -13.41 12.21 -0.25
C ASN A 340 -12.94 13.46 -1.01
N ARG A 341 -13.36 14.64 -0.56
CA ARG A 341 -13.03 15.92 -1.21
C ARG A 341 -11.52 16.19 -1.25
N ALA A 342 -10.79 15.79 -0.22
CA ALA A 342 -9.33 15.90 -0.19
C ALA A 342 -8.65 15.06 -1.30
N LEU A 343 -9.25 13.94 -1.71
CA LEU A 343 -8.78 13.10 -2.83
C LEU A 343 -9.28 13.60 -4.20
N GLY A 344 -10.24 14.51 -4.23
CA GLY A 344 -10.80 15.11 -5.42
C GLY A 344 -9.87 16.14 -6.10
N ASP A 345 -10.40 16.91 -7.02
CA ASP A 345 -9.70 18.01 -7.68
C ASP A 345 -10.55 19.29 -7.70
N ALA A 346 -10.43 20.08 -6.65
CA ALA A 346 -11.14 21.35 -6.53
C ALA A 346 -10.72 22.39 -7.61
N SER A 347 -9.54 22.24 -8.24
CA SER A 347 -9.06 23.19 -9.25
C SER A 347 -9.85 23.14 -10.55
N LEU A 348 -10.67 22.11 -10.77
CA LEU A 348 -11.51 21.96 -11.95
C LEU A 348 -12.83 22.75 -11.88
N GLY A 349 -13.17 23.32 -10.73
CA GLY A 349 -14.43 24.09 -10.56
C GLY A 349 -15.71 23.25 -10.72
N LEU A 350 -15.61 21.92 -10.55
CA LEU A 350 -16.77 21.02 -10.63
C LEU A 350 -17.67 21.19 -9.41
N LYS A 351 -18.99 20.96 -9.57
CA LYS A 351 -19.95 20.95 -8.44
C LYS A 351 -19.51 20.03 -7.31
N ASN A 352 -18.92 18.88 -7.68
CA ASN A 352 -18.34 17.91 -6.76
C ASN A 352 -16.92 17.60 -7.25
N PRO A 353 -15.88 17.84 -6.44
CA PRO A 353 -14.48 17.68 -6.88
C PRO A 353 -14.06 16.22 -7.17
N ASN A 354 -14.91 15.24 -6.81
CA ASN A 354 -14.67 13.82 -7.02
C ASN A 354 -15.43 13.24 -8.23
N LEU A 355 -16.41 13.98 -8.78
CA LEU A 355 -17.24 13.51 -9.87
C LEU A 355 -16.84 14.18 -11.18
N GLY A 356 -16.42 13.40 -12.15
CA GLY A 356 -16.07 13.86 -13.49
C GLY A 356 -16.63 12.93 -14.56
N GLU A 357 -17.07 13.51 -15.66
CA GLU A 357 -17.68 12.77 -16.78
C GLU A 357 -16.70 11.83 -17.45
N ILE A 358 -17.23 10.72 -17.97
CA ILE A 358 -16.56 9.72 -18.79
C ILE A 358 -17.34 9.67 -20.13
N LYS A 359 -16.89 10.40 -21.16
CA LYS A 359 -17.65 10.61 -22.41
C LYS A 359 -16.89 10.27 -23.67
N LYS A 360 -15.57 10.49 -23.67
CA LYS A 360 -14.76 10.45 -24.89
C LYS A 360 -13.77 9.31 -24.85
N GLY A 361 -13.95 8.36 -25.78
CA GLY A 361 -12.96 7.32 -26.00
C GLY A 361 -11.67 7.86 -26.64
N PRO A 362 -10.62 7.07 -26.66
CA PRO A 362 -10.58 5.68 -26.17
C PRO A 362 -10.73 5.60 -24.65
N PHE A 363 -11.30 4.48 -24.18
CA PHE A 363 -11.46 4.17 -22.77
C PHE A 363 -10.44 3.14 -22.30
N ILE A 364 -10.08 3.22 -21.05
CA ILE A 364 -9.07 2.37 -20.40
C ILE A 364 -9.72 1.64 -19.22
N ALA A 365 -9.43 0.36 -19.11
CA ALA A 365 -9.69 -0.43 -17.93
C ALA A 365 -8.37 -0.89 -17.31
N LEU A 366 -8.27 -0.82 -16.00
CA LEU A 366 -7.15 -1.33 -15.24
C LEU A 366 -7.67 -2.28 -14.18
N ARG A 367 -7.25 -3.56 -14.27
CA ARG A 367 -7.65 -4.59 -13.32
C ARG A 367 -7.08 -4.31 -11.94
N ILE A 368 -7.92 -4.45 -10.92
CA ILE A 368 -7.55 -4.28 -9.51
C ILE A 368 -7.87 -5.54 -8.72
N VAL A 369 -7.02 -5.82 -7.75
CA VAL A 369 -7.20 -6.89 -6.76
C VAL A 369 -6.83 -6.36 -5.38
N PRO A 370 -7.30 -6.98 -4.28
CA PRO A 370 -6.90 -6.57 -2.95
C PRO A 370 -5.46 -7.00 -2.66
N GLY A 371 -4.67 -6.09 -2.09
CA GLY A 371 -3.33 -6.36 -1.58
C GLY A 371 -3.24 -6.05 -0.10
N THR A 372 -2.47 -6.84 0.66
CA THR A 372 -2.27 -6.62 2.08
C THR A 372 -1.15 -5.61 2.33
N LEU A 373 -1.42 -4.56 3.11
CA LEU A 373 -0.43 -3.61 3.63
C LEU A 373 0.14 -4.05 4.97
N GLY A 374 -0.59 -4.87 5.72
CA GLY A 374 -0.24 -5.37 7.04
C GLY A 374 -1.36 -6.23 7.59
N THR A 375 -1.12 -6.92 8.71
CA THR A 375 -2.11 -7.74 9.40
C THR A 375 -2.67 -7.00 10.60
N ALA A 376 -3.97 -7.10 10.82
CA ALA A 376 -4.67 -6.53 11.98
C ALA A 376 -4.95 -7.61 13.04
N ALA A 377 -5.25 -8.83 12.61
CA ALA A 377 -5.30 -9.99 13.50
C ALA A 377 -3.88 -10.35 13.97
N GLY A 378 -3.76 -10.87 15.18
CA GLY A 378 -2.48 -11.21 15.76
C GLY A 378 -2.63 -11.87 17.13
N LEU A 379 -1.61 -11.75 17.97
CA LEU A 379 -1.64 -12.28 19.33
C LEU A 379 -2.58 -11.46 20.21
N LYS A 380 -3.36 -12.14 21.05
CA LYS A 380 -4.18 -11.49 22.06
C LYS A 380 -3.28 -10.96 23.17
N THR A 381 -3.45 -9.67 23.50
CA THR A 381 -2.65 -9.01 24.53
C THR A 381 -3.53 -8.25 25.53
N ASP A 382 -2.96 -7.94 26.67
CA ASP A 382 -3.55 -7.01 27.63
C ASP A 382 -3.11 -5.55 27.35
N GLU A 383 -3.58 -4.62 28.19
CA GLU A 383 -3.24 -3.19 28.10
C GLU A 383 -1.75 -2.88 28.33
N LYS A 384 -0.97 -3.86 28.82
CA LYS A 384 0.49 -3.76 28.99
C LYS A 384 1.25 -4.46 27.88
N ALA A 385 0.56 -4.79 26.77
CA ALA A 385 1.10 -5.52 25.62
C ALA A 385 1.66 -6.92 25.97
N ARG A 386 1.18 -7.56 27.06
CA ARG A 386 1.58 -8.92 27.41
C ARG A 386 0.70 -9.92 26.68
N VAL A 387 1.32 -10.91 26.06
CA VAL A 387 0.59 -11.99 25.36
C VAL A 387 -0.23 -12.79 26.37
N LEU A 388 -1.49 -13.05 26.06
CA LEU A 388 -2.42 -13.78 26.89
C LEU A 388 -2.54 -15.24 26.45
N LYS A 389 -2.72 -16.13 27.44
CA LYS A 389 -3.14 -17.52 27.30
C LYS A 389 -4.67 -17.60 27.22
N GLU A 390 -5.20 -18.80 26.98
CA GLU A 390 -6.63 -19.04 26.85
C GLU A 390 -7.38 -18.75 28.17
N ASP A 391 -6.76 -18.99 29.32
CA ASP A 391 -7.27 -18.67 30.64
C ASP A 391 -7.23 -17.17 30.99
N GLY A 392 -6.74 -16.33 30.12
CA GLY A 392 -6.59 -14.89 30.30
C GLY A 392 -5.34 -14.46 31.06
N ASN A 393 -4.54 -15.41 31.54
CA ASN A 393 -3.27 -15.10 32.20
C ASN A 393 -2.20 -14.69 31.19
N ALA A 394 -1.33 -13.76 31.60
CA ALA A 394 -0.22 -13.32 30.76
C ALA A 394 0.88 -14.39 30.69
N CYS A 395 1.33 -14.74 29.50
CA CYS A 395 2.47 -15.63 29.33
C CYS A 395 3.83 -14.93 29.37
N LEU A 396 3.85 -13.65 29.83
CA LEU A 396 5.04 -12.81 30.05
C LEU A 396 5.95 -12.63 28.82
N LEU A 397 5.34 -12.76 27.64
CA LEU A 397 5.85 -12.22 26.38
C LEU A 397 5.21 -10.86 26.16
N TYR A 398 5.96 -9.92 25.61
CA TYR A 398 5.47 -8.61 25.19
C TYR A 398 5.44 -8.56 23.66
N THR A 399 4.44 -7.89 23.08
CA THR A 399 4.33 -7.63 21.65
C THR A 399 4.49 -6.16 21.31
#